data_dbe188ecf25fd4d39ee4a31bb535be12
#
_entry.id   dbe188ecf25fd4d39ee4a31bb535be12
#
_cell.length_a   1.000
_cell.length_b   1.000
_cell.length_c   1.000
_cell.angle_alpha   90.00
_cell.angle_beta   90.00
_cell.angle_gamma   90.00
#
_symmetry.space_group_name_H-M   'P 1'
#
loop_
_entity.id
_entity.type
_entity.pdbx_description
1 polymer ?
#
loop_
_entity_poly.entity_id
_entity_poly.type
_entity_poly.pdbx_seq_one_letter_code
_entity_poly.pdbx_strand_id
1 'polypeptide(L)'
;MIKNILYLGFLSLFSINLFANKALLPIFDYQSVYHPTIGTGGMVVSQRKLASQVGAQILAKGGNAVDAAVATAFALAVVLPRAGNLGGGGFMLVYLAEEDKTIAIDYREKAPSRATRDLFLDSEGNYDKTKARFSLLSAGVPGTVAGLAHALDKYGTMSWSEVITPALNLAKNGFEVTHDIEN
;
A
#
# COMPACT_ATOMS: atom_id res chain seq x y z
N MET A 1 -38.96 -56.43 20.98
CA MET A 1 -37.87 -56.10 20.03
C MET A 1 -38.21 -54.92 19.09
N ILE A 2 -39.45 -54.66 18.72
CA ILE A 2 -39.84 -53.61 17.75
C ILE A 2 -39.79 -52.19 18.36
N LYS A 3 -40.04 -52.02 19.66
CA LYS A 3 -40.00 -50.68 20.32
C LYS A 3 -38.60 -50.04 20.39
N ASN A 4 -37.57 -50.82 20.45
CA ASN A 4 -36.20 -50.28 20.57
C ASN A 4 -35.61 -49.85 19.20
N ILE A 5 -36.12 -50.32 18.09
CA ILE A 5 -35.73 -49.95 16.73
C ILE A 5 -36.28 -48.56 16.37
N LEU A 6 -37.50 -48.25 16.88
CA LEU A 6 -38.07 -46.92 16.65
C LEU A 6 -37.33 -45.79 17.36
N TYR A 7 -36.75 -46.04 18.54
CA TYR A 7 -35.97 -45.02 19.26
C TYR A 7 -34.60 -44.76 18.63
N LEU A 8 -33.93 -45.76 18.03
CA LEU A 8 -32.69 -45.56 17.31
C LEU A 8 -32.87 -44.79 16.00
N GLY A 9 -34.03 -45.00 15.33
CA GLY A 9 -34.35 -44.27 14.10
C GLY A 9 -34.64 -42.77 14.34
N PHE A 10 -35.20 -42.42 15.52
CA PHE A 10 -35.47 -41.02 15.85
C PHE A 10 -34.23 -40.24 16.30
N LEU A 11 -33.26 -40.89 16.90
CA LEU A 11 -31.96 -40.26 17.27
C LEU A 11 -31.08 -39.98 16.04
N SER A 12 -31.17 -40.80 14.98
CA SER A 12 -30.36 -40.60 13.76
C SER A 12 -30.86 -39.47 12.87
N LEU A 13 -32.16 -39.10 12.96
CA LEU A 13 -32.72 -37.97 12.21
C LEU A 13 -32.42 -36.60 12.85
N PHE A 14 -32.05 -36.57 14.13
CA PHE A 14 -31.72 -35.32 14.81
C PHE A 14 -30.24 -34.89 14.66
N SER A 15 -29.39 -35.80 14.18
CA SER A 15 -27.92 -35.54 14.05
C SER A 15 -27.54 -34.92 12.70
N ILE A 16 -28.45 -34.80 11.74
CA ILE A 16 -28.11 -34.32 10.37
C ILE A 16 -28.19 -32.79 10.24
N ASN A 17 -28.80 -32.11 11.21
CA ASN A 17 -28.99 -30.65 11.09
C ASN A 17 -27.92 -29.78 11.77
N LEU A 18 -26.83 -30.35 12.31
CA LEU A 18 -25.81 -29.56 13.01
C LEU A 18 -24.64 -29.08 12.10
N PHE A 19 -24.66 -29.39 10.81
CA PHE A 19 -23.67 -28.92 9.84
C PHE A 19 -24.24 -28.01 8.76
N ALA A 20 -25.46 -27.50 8.97
CA ALA A 20 -26.06 -26.58 8.02
C ALA A 20 -25.69 -25.13 8.35
N ASN A 21 -24.93 -24.56 7.46
CA ASN A 21 -24.79 -23.12 7.23
C ASN A 21 -24.02 -22.32 8.29
N LYS A 22 -22.68 -22.40 8.27
CA LYS A 22 -21.97 -21.12 8.26
C LYS A 22 -22.33 -20.45 6.93
N ALA A 23 -23.34 -19.60 6.94
CA ALA A 23 -23.54 -18.67 5.85
C ALA A 23 -22.21 -17.96 5.69
N LEU A 24 -21.53 -18.18 4.57
CA LEU A 24 -20.38 -17.38 4.18
C LEU A 24 -20.95 -15.97 4.10
N LEU A 25 -20.61 -15.14 5.09
CA LEU A 25 -20.95 -13.72 5.02
C LEU A 25 -20.37 -13.21 3.70
N PRO A 26 -21.16 -12.54 2.88
CA PRO A 26 -20.64 -12.00 1.65
C PRO A 26 -19.47 -11.08 2.00
N ILE A 27 -18.38 -11.16 1.23
CA ILE A 27 -17.19 -10.30 1.38
C ILE A 27 -17.60 -8.82 1.30
N PHE A 28 -18.70 -8.53 0.64
CA PHE A 28 -19.30 -7.20 0.54
C PHE A 28 -20.73 -7.25 1.07
N ASP A 29 -21.05 -6.36 2.02
CA ASP A 29 -22.41 -6.13 2.45
C ASP A 29 -23.08 -5.18 1.46
N TYR A 30 -23.87 -5.74 0.54
CA TYR A 30 -24.61 -4.95 -0.45
C TYR A 30 -25.77 -4.14 0.16
N GLN A 31 -26.05 -4.31 1.45
CA GLN A 31 -27.05 -3.50 2.14
C GLN A 31 -26.46 -2.23 2.75
N SER A 32 -25.14 -2.12 2.82
CA SER A 32 -24.47 -0.89 3.23
C SER A 32 -24.66 0.19 2.17
N VAL A 33 -25.28 1.28 2.55
CA VAL A 33 -25.40 2.45 1.69
C VAL A 33 -24.06 3.19 1.73
N TYR A 34 -23.20 2.96 0.74
CA TYR A 34 -21.95 3.73 0.59
C TYR A 34 -22.31 5.06 -0.09
N HIS A 35 -22.14 6.14 0.64
CA HIS A 35 -22.19 7.47 0.06
C HIS A 35 -20.80 7.82 -0.49
N PRO A 36 -20.61 7.94 -1.80
CA PRO A 36 -19.34 8.35 -2.37
C PRO A 36 -18.97 9.74 -1.89
N THR A 37 -17.70 9.95 -1.56
CA THR A 37 -17.18 11.29 -1.33
C THR A 37 -17.01 11.98 -2.68
N ILE A 38 -17.66 13.12 -2.85
CA ILE A 38 -17.59 13.92 -4.08
C ILE A 38 -16.69 15.11 -3.81
N GLY A 39 -15.63 15.28 -4.61
CA GLY A 39 -14.76 16.45 -4.59
C GLY A 39 -14.89 17.23 -5.90
N THR A 40 -15.10 18.55 -5.81
CA THR A 40 -15.22 19.44 -6.97
C THR A 40 -13.92 20.18 -7.29
N GLY A 41 -13.04 20.39 -6.32
CA GLY A 41 -11.77 21.09 -6.48
C GLY A 41 -10.54 20.17 -6.54
N GLY A 42 -10.74 18.87 -6.36
CA GLY A 42 -9.69 17.86 -6.34
C GLY A 42 -9.96 16.79 -5.29
N MET A 43 -9.25 15.68 -5.39
CA MET A 43 -9.40 14.56 -4.44
C MET A 43 -8.06 13.88 -4.26
N VAL A 44 -7.80 13.45 -3.03
CA VAL A 44 -6.65 12.60 -2.68
C VAL A 44 -7.14 11.36 -1.93
N VAL A 45 -6.77 10.19 -2.44
CA VAL A 45 -7.13 8.90 -1.84
C VAL A 45 -5.86 8.12 -1.55
N SER A 46 -5.73 7.60 -0.34
CA SER A 46 -4.64 6.72 0.05
C SER A 46 -5.10 5.75 1.14
N GLN A 47 -4.28 4.76 1.48
CA GLN A 47 -4.57 3.79 2.55
C GLN A 47 -4.66 4.42 3.94
N ARG A 48 -4.17 5.64 4.14
CA ARG A 48 -4.13 6.31 5.44
C ARG A 48 -4.77 7.68 5.36
N LYS A 49 -5.75 7.91 6.24
CA LYS A 49 -6.47 9.19 6.32
C LYS A 49 -5.50 10.38 6.47
N LEU A 50 -4.49 10.25 7.35
CA LEU A 50 -3.51 11.31 7.57
C LEU A 50 -2.71 11.64 6.30
N ALA A 51 -2.32 10.63 5.52
CA ALA A 51 -1.61 10.86 4.26
C ALA A 51 -2.52 11.50 3.20
N SER A 52 -3.78 11.08 3.11
CA SER A 52 -4.76 11.74 2.23
C SER A 52 -5.01 13.20 2.63
N GLN A 53 -5.06 13.49 3.93
CA GLN A 53 -5.18 14.86 4.45
C GLN A 53 -3.98 15.72 4.09
N VAL A 54 -2.76 15.17 4.15
CA VAL A 54 -1.53 15.86 3.71
C VAL A 54 -1.65 16.25 2.23
N GLY A 55 -1.99 15.31 1.35
CA GLY A 55 -2.16 15.61 -0.06
C GLY A 55 -3.26 16.64 -0.34
N ALA A 56 -4.40 16.55 0.35
CA ALA A 56 -5.49 17.53 0.24
C ALA A 56 -5.05 18.92 0.71
N GLN A 57 -4.22 19.03 1.76
CA GLN A 57 -3.65 20.30 2.20
C GLN A 57 -2.72 20.92 1.16
N ILE A 58 -1.95 20.12 0.44
CA ILE A 58 -1.11 20.57 -0.67
C ILE A 58 -1.97 21.15 -1.80
N LEU A 59 -3.04 20.43 -2.20
CA LEU A 59 -3.98 20.96 -3.19
C LEU A 59 -4.62 22.29 -2.73
N ALA A 60 -5.05 22.36 -1.48
CA ALA A 60 -5.65 23.58 -0.91
C ALA A 60 -4.70 24.78 -0.86
N LYS A 61 -3.38 24.54 -0.84
CA LYS A 61 -2.34 25.58 -0.93
C LYS A 61 -1.99 25.98 -2.35
N GLY A 62 -2.65 25.41 -3.35
CA GLY A 62 -2.42 25.71 -4.77
C GLY A 62 -1.42 24.78 -5.47
N GLY A 63 -0.94 23.74 -4.79
CA GLY A 63 -0.16 22.69 -5.44
C GLY A 63 -1.00 21.87 -6.42
N ASN A 64 -0.36 21.29 -7.42
CA ASN A 64 -1.01 20.43 -8.39
C ASN A 64 -1.12 18.96 -7.90
N ALA A 65 -1.65 18.08 -8.75
CA ALA A 65 -1.82 16.66 -8.42
C ALA A 65 -0.49 15.93 -8.15
N VAL A 66 0.60 16.35 -8.80
CA VAL A 66 1.94 15.76 -8.60
C VAL A 66 2.51 16.18 -7.24
N ASP A 67 2.38 17.46 -6.87
CA ASP A 67 2.79 17.97 -5.56
C ASP A 67 2.06 17.21 -4.45
N ALA A 68 0.75 17.03 -4.59
CA ALA A 68 -0.08 16.30 -3.65
C ALA A 68 0.30 14.81 -3.56
N ALA A 69 0.59 14.18 -4.71
CA ALA A 69 1.00 12.76 -4.75
C ALA A 69 2.35 12.55 -4.06
N VAL A 70 3.33 13.43 -4.32
CA VAL A 70 4.65 13.38 -3.69
C VAL A 70 4.54 13.58 -2.18
N ALA A 71 3.79 14.58 -1.72
CA ALA A 71 3.58 14.82 -0.28
C ALA A 71 2.86 13.64 0.40
N THR A 72 1.84 13.06 -0.27
CA THR A 72 1.13 11.88 0.21
C THR A 72 2.06 10.68 0.33
N ALA A 73 2.96 10.45 -0.64
CA ALA A 73 3.91 9.36 -0.62
C ALA A 73 4.89 9.46 0.56
N PHE A 74 5.42 10.66 0.84
CA PHE A 74 6.26 10.88 2.02
C PHE A 74 5.48 10.76 3.33
N ALA A 75 4.23 11.20 3.38
CA ALA A 75 3.38 11.00 4.54
C ALA A 75 3.11 9.50 4.78
N LEU A 76 2.86 8.71 3.73
CA LEU A 76 2.70 7.26 3.83
C LEU A 76 3.97 6.57 4.35
N ALA A 77 5.16 7.05 4.00
CA ALA A 77 6.40 6.51 4.56
C ALA A 77 6.49 6.65 6.09
N VAL A 78 5.76 7.62 6.67
CA VAL A 78 5.67 7.83 8.12
C VAL A 78 4.51 7.05 8.72
N VAL A 79 3.29 7.21 8.18
CA VAL A 79 2.07 6.72 8.83
C VAL A 79 1.64 5.31 8.38
N LEU A 80 2.37 4.69 7.46
CA LEU A 80 2.16 3.33 6.97
C LEU A 80 3.50 2.58 6.88
N PRO A 81 4.22 2.35 7.99
CA PRO A 81 5.59 1.85 7.98
C PRO A 81 5.75 0.45 7.36
N ARG A 82 4.68 -0.34 7.28
CA ARG A 82 4.70 -1.66 6.65
C ARG A 82 4.71 -1.65 5.11
N ALA A 83 4.35 -0.52 4.48
CA ALA A 83 4.23 -0.41 3.02
C ALA A 83 4.76 0.91 2.46
N GLY A 84 4.58 2.04 3.16
CA GLY A 84 5.25 3.30 2.84
C GLY A 84 6.75 3.17 3.04
N ASN A 85 7.55 3.75 2.15
CA ASN A 85 8.99 3.52 2.19
C ASN A 85 9.79 4.72 1.69
N LEU A 86 11.06 4.79 2.12
CA LEU A 86 12.12 5.62 1.54
C LEU A 86 13.20 4.76 0.88
N GLY A 87 13.33 3.51 1.33
CA GLY A 87 14.33 2.55 0.87
C GLY A 87 13.84 1.58 -0.21
N GLY A 88 12.66 1.81 -0.76
CA GLY A 88 12.05 0.99 -1.81
C GLY A 88 11.98 1.70 -3.14
N GLY A 89 10.94 1.43 -3.90
CA GLY A 89 10.67 2.01 -5.20
C GLY A 89 9.17 2.05 -5.51
N GLY A 90 8.84 2.32 -6.76
CA GLY A 90 7.45 2.37 -7.19
C GLY A 90 7.31 2.79 -8.65
N PHE A 91 6.05 3.07 -8.98
CA PHE A 91 5.64 3.56 -10.30
C PHE A 91 4.69 4.73 -10.11
N MET A 92 4.69 5.65 -11.05
CA MET A 92 3.75 6.77 -11.07
C MET A 92 3.22 6.95 -12.49
N LEU A 93 1.92 7.18 -12.61
CA LEU A 93 1.29 7.66 -13.83
C LEU A 93 0.82 9.08 -13.60
N VAL A 94 1.22 9.99 -14.49
CA VAL A 94 0.82 11.39 -14.49
C VAL A 94 0.07 11.69 -15.78
N TYR A 95 -1.19 12.11 -15.67
CA TYR A 95 -1.95 12.60 -16.81
C TYR A 95 -1.84 14.12 -16.89
N LEU A 96 -1.32 14.61 -18.01
CA LEU A 96 -1.18 16.02 -18.33
C LEU A 96 -2.36 16.44 -19.21
N ALA A 97 -3.37 17.05 -18.62
CA ALA A 97 -4.62 17.35 -19.29
C ALA A 97 -4.46 18.33 -20.46
N GLU A 98 -3.55 19.30 -20.36
CA GLU A 98 -3.29 20.28 -21.42
C GLU A 98 -2.66 19.66 -22.68
N GLU A 99 -1.89 18.57 -22.49
CA GLU A 99 -1.19 17.84 -23.57
C GLU A 99 -1.96 16.59 -24.02
N ASP A 100 -3.04 16.24 -23.32
CA ASP A 100 -3.75 14.94 -23.46
C ASP A 100 -2.79 13.76 -23.43
N LYS A 101 -1.85 13.77 -22.49
CA LYS A 101 -0.74 12.83 -22.45
C LYS A 101 -0.59 12.19 -21.07
N THR A 102 -0.39 10.88 -21.07
CA THR A 102 -0.03 10.15 -19.86
C THR A 102 1.47 9.83 -19.85
N ILE A 103 2.13 10.19 -18.76
CA ILE A 103 3.54 9.89 -18.50
C ILE A 103 3.63 8.76 -17.49
N ALA A 104 4.46 7.77 -17.77
CA ALA A 104 4.83 6.72 -16.82
C ALA A 104 6.24 6.98 -16.30
N ILE A 105 6.39 7.03 -14.98
CA ILE A 105 7.68 7.16 -14.29
C ILE A 105 7.93 5.84 -13.56
N ASP A 106 8.99 5.15 -13.97
CA ASP A 106 9.47 3.92 -13.34
C ASP A 106 10.65 4.28 -12.41
N TYR A 107 10.40 4.21 -11.12
CA TYR A 107 11.42 4.38 -10.09
C TYR A 107 11.53 3.15 -9.17
N ARG A 108 11.23 1.98 -9.74
CA ARG A 108 11.44 0.71 -9.05
C ARG A 108 12.91 0.52 -8.68
N GLU A 109 13.16 -0.27 -7.65
CA GLU A 109 14.50 -0.66 -7.23
C GLU A 109 15.25 -1.38 -8.35
N LYS A 110 16.55 -1.14 -8.42
CA LYS A 110 17.44 -1.80 -9.38
C LYS A 110 18.45 -2.65 -8.64
N ALA A 111 18.91 -3.70 -9.31
CA ALA A 111 20.05 -4.45 -8.82
C ALA A 111 21.30 -3.53 -8.74
N PRO A 112 22.15 -3.67 -7.71
CA PRO A 112 23.44 -2.98 -7.68
C PRO A 112 24.29 -3.29 -8.91
N SER A 113 25.12 -2.34 -9.35
CA SER A 113 25.96 -2.49 -10.55
C SER A 113 26.94 -3.68 -10.48
N ARG A 114 27.27 -4.14 -9.26
CA ARG A 114 28.10 -5.32 -9.01
C ARG A 114 27.33 -6.63 -8.95
N ALA A 115 26.00 -6.61 -9.08
CA ALA A 115 25.20 -7.82 -9.09
C ALA A 115 25.53 -8.66 -10.33
N THR A 116 25.77 -9.95 -10.11
CA THR A 116 26.02 -10.93 -11.15
C THR A 116 24.90 -11.96 -11.18
N ARG A 117 24.81 -12.72 -12.25
CA ARG A 117 23.87 -13.85 -12.38
C ARG A 117 24.00 -14.83 -11.22
N ASP A 118 25.21 -15.05 -10.74
CA ASP A 118 25.53 -16.09 -9.76
C ASP A 118 25.65 -15.54 -8.34
N LEU A 119 25.20 -14.28 -8.11
CA LEU A 119 25.31 -13.59 -6.84
C LEU A 119 24.79 -14.37 -5.64
N PHE A 120 23.72 -15.16 -5.83
CA PHE A 120 23.05 -15.94 -4.79
C PHE A 120 23.32 -17.44 -4.87
N LEU A 121 24.36 -17.86 -5.55
CA LEU A 121 24.82 -19.22 -5.55
C LEU A 121 25.81 -19.46 -4.39
N ASP A 122 25.84 -20.72 -3.89
CA ASP A 122 26.86 -21.20 -2.98
C ASP A 122 28.12 -21.65 -3.74
N SER A 123 29.12 -22.21 -3.02
CA SER A 123 30.37 -22.68 -3.60
C SER A 123 30.20 -23.88 -4.56
N GLU A 124 29.06 -24.57 -4.47
CA GLU A 124 28.75 -25.74 -5.33
C GLU A 124 27.87 -25.34 -6.53
N GLY A 125 27.49 -24.04 -6.64
CA GLY A 125 26.64 -23.54 -7.69
C GLY A 125 25.14 -23.69 -7.46
N ASN A 126 24.72 -24.07 -6.23
CA ASN A 126 23.32 -24.19 -5.86
C ASN A 126 22.76 -22.86 -5.33
N TYR A 127 21.44 -22.67 -5.44
CA TYR A 127 20.79 -21.48 -4.92
C TYR A 127 20.82 -21.42 -3.37
N ASP A 128 21.48 -20.42 -2.82
CA ASP A 128 21.51 -20.12 -1.38
C ASP A 128 20.34 -19.19 -1.00
N LYS A 129 19.27 -19.81 -0.46
CA LYS A 129 18.06 -19.13 -0.01
C LYS A 129 18.33 -18.10 1.11
N THR A 130 19.25 -18.41 2.01
CA THR A 130 19.59 -17.54 3.15
C THR A 130 20.31 -16.31 2.66
N LYS A 131 21.32 -16.49 1.81
CA LYS A 131 22.04 -15.39 1.16
C LYS A 131 21.11 -14.50 0.34
N ALA A 132 20.17 -15.08 -0.40
CA ALA A 132 19.22 -14.34 -1.24
C ALA A 132 18.15 -13.56 -0.45
N ARG A 133 17.82 -13.97 0.79
CA ARG A 133 16.75 -13.32 1.56
C ARG A 133 17.23 -12.44 2.68
N PHE A 134 18.37 -12.77 3.30
CA PHE A 134 18.79 -12.16 4.57
C PHE A 134 20.17 -11.51 4.51
N SER A 135 20.86 -11.53 3.38
CA SER A 135 22.13 -10.83 3.24
C SER A 135 21.93 -9.39 2.73
N LEU A 136 22.92 -8.53 2.98
CA LEU A 136 22.95 -7.18 2.41
C LEU A 136 23.02 -7.17 0.88
N LEU A 137 23.45 -8.29 0.27
CA LEU A 137 23.50 -8.44 -1.19
C LEU A 137 22.12 -8.48 -1.85
N SER A 138 21.07 -8.82 -1.08
CA SER A 138 19.69 -8.86 -1.57
C SER A 138 19.00 -7.50 -1.60
N ALA A 139 19.63 -6.47 -1.01
CA ALA A 139 19.08 -5.12 -1.04
C ALA A 139 19.25 -4.48 -2.43
N GLY A 140 18.14 -4.02 -2.99
CA GLY A 140 18.16 -3.22 -4.23
C GLY A 140 18.62 -1.78 -3.98
N VAL A 141 19.02 -1.08 -5.02
CA VAL A 141 19.25 0.36 -4.99
C VAL A 141 17.89 1.06 -4.95
N PRO A 142 17.57 1.85 -3.92
CA PRO A 142 16.27 2.49 -3.77
C PRO A 142 15.97 3.51 -4.85
N GLY A 143 14.71 3.56 -5.28
CA GLY A 143 14.24 4.52 -6.28
C GLY A 143 13.21 5.53 -5.78
N THR A 144 12.55 5.29 -4.62
CA THR A 144 11.44 6.12 -4.14
C THR A 144 11.79 7.60 -4.08
N VAL A 145 12.84 7.96 -3.35
CA VAL A 145 13.20 9.40 -3.18
C VAL A 145 13.60 10.02 -4.51
N ALA A 146 14.40 9.33 -5.31
CA ALA A 146 14.83 9.81 -6.63
C ALA A 146 13.64 9.98 -7.59
N GLY A 147 12.71 9.02 -7.60
CA GLY A 147 11.52 9.07 -8.46
C GLY A 147 10.54 10.18 -8.08
N LEU A 148 10.29 10.35 -6.77
CA LEU A 148 9.45 11.44 -6.27
C LEU A 148 10.09 12.81 -6.53
N ALA A 149 11.41 12.93 -6.36
CA ALA A 149 12.14 14.14 -6.68
C ALA A 149 12.05 14.47 -8.19
N HIS A 150 12.23 13.46 -9.04
CA HIS A 150 12.10 13.62 -10.49
C HIS A 150 10.68 14.04 -10.89
N ALA A 151 9.66 13.40 -10.31
CA ALA A 151 8.26 13.76 -10.59
C ALA A 151 7.97 15.21 -10.21
N LEU A 152 8.42 15.63 -9.02
CA LEU A 152 8.24 16.99 -8.53
C LEU A 152 8.97 18.02 -9.42
N ASP A 153 10.25 17.76 -9.76
CA ASP A 153 11.06 18.63 -10.60
C ASP A 153 10.44 18.85 -12.01
N LYS A 154 9.86 17.80 -12.59
CA LYS A 154 9.34 17.84 -13.96
C LYS A 154 7.90 18.31 -14.07
N TYR A 155 7.07 17.98 -13.09
CA TYR A 155 5.61 18.11 -13.21
C TYR A 155 4.97 18.78 -11.99
N GLY A 156 5.71 19.01 -10.91
CA GLY A 156 5.25 19.73 -9.73
C GLY A 156 5.37 21.25 -9.91
N THR A 157 4.74 21.97 -9.01
CA THR A 157 4.73 23.46 -8.96
C THR A 157 5.26 23.99 -7.64
N MET A 158 5.38 23.13 -6.62
CA MET A 158 5.84 23.49 -5.29
C MET A 158 7.29 23.08 -5.05
N SER A 159 7.93 23.74 -4.09
CA SER A 159 9.28 23.40 -3.69
C SER A 159 9.34 22.06 -2.92
N TRP A 160 10.50 21.41 -2.95
CA TRP A 160 10.77 20.21 -2.20
C TRP A 160 10.48 20.35 -0.70
N SER A 161 10.84 21.50 -0.12
CA SER A 161 10.59 21.79 1.29
C SER A 161 9.10 21.84 1.62
N GLU A 162 8.30 22.44 0.76
CA GLU A 162 6.86 22.58 0.98
C GLU A 162 6.16 21.21 0.98
N VAL A 163 6.51 20.32 0.03
CA VAL A 163 5.85 19.02 -0.10
C VAL A 163 6.31 18.02 0.96
N ILE A 164 7.54 18.11 1.48
CA ILE A 164 8.07 17.19 2.51
C ILE A 164 7.69 17.63 3.94
N THR A 165 7.58 18.93 4.20
CA THR A 165 7.34 19.45 5.55
C THR A 165 6.16 18.81 6.29
N PRO A 166 5.00 18.52 5.67
CA PRO A 166 3.91 17.84 6.36
C PRO A 166 4.29 16.45 6.88
N ALA A 167 4.98 15.64 6.08
CA ALA A 167 5.46 14.32 6.48
C ALA A 167 6.52 14.42 7.60
N LEU A 168 7.42 15.40 7.51
CA LEU A 168 8.42 15.67 8.53
C LEU A 168 7.77 16.03 9.87
N ASN A 169 6.69 16.81 9.85
CA ASN A 169 5.94 17.16 11.05
C ASN A 169 5.26 15.93 11.68
N LEU A 170 4.67 15.04 10.87
CA LEU A 170 4.14 13.76 11.35
C LEU A 170 5.23 12.90 11.99
N ALA A 171 6.42 12.84 11.40
CA ALA A 171 7.53 12.07 11.95
C ALA A 171 8.08 12.66 13.27
N LYS A 172 8.13 13.99 13.39
CA LYS A 172 8.65 14.68 14.59
C LYS A 172 7.66 14.69 15.74
N ASN A 173 6.39 14.95 15.44
CA ASN A 173 5.37 15.15 16.47
C ASN A 173 4.65 13.86 16.84
N GLY A 174 4.83 12.80 16.06
CA GLY A 174 4.08 11.56 16.18
C GLY A 174 2.66 11.68 15.60
N PHE A 175 1.98 10.55 15.58
CA PHE A 175 0.58 10.42 15.17
C PHE A 175 -0.08 9.30 15.97
N GLU A 176 -1.41 9.30 16.01
CA GLU A 176 -2.18 8.25 16.70
C GLU A 176 -2.00 6.91 15.98
N VAL A 177 -1.50 5.90 16.72
CA VAL A 177 -1.35 4.53 16.25
C VAL A 177 -2.71 3.87 16.25
N THR A 178 -3.14 3.38 15.10
CA THR A 178 -4.40 2.66 14.96
C THR A 178 -4.16 1.15 15.04
N HIS A 179 -5.17 0.38 15.40
CA HIS A 179 -5.06 -1.08 15.59
C HIS A 179 -4.44 -1.83 14.40
N ASP A 180 -4.63 -1.35 13.18
CA ASP A 180 -4.04 -1.93 11.97
C ASP A 180 -2.54 -1.65 11.77
N ILE A 181 -1.94 -0.79 12.59
CA ILE A 181 -0.48 -0.55 12.64
C ILE A 181 0.16 -1.31 13.80
N GLU A 182 -0.61 -1.55 14.88
CA GLU A 182 -0.15 -2.21 16.09
C GLU A 182 0.17 -3.71 15.85
N ASN A 183 -0.45 -4.35 14.86
CA ASN A 183 -0.26 -5.73 14.44
C ASN A 183 0.64 -5.83 13.20
#